data_55607f945b1a4f6fba34ac74759f314e
#
_entry.id   55607f945b1a4f6fba34ac74759f314e
#
_cell.length_a   1.000
_cell.length_b   1.000
_cell.length_c   1.000
_cell.angle_alpha   90.00
_cell.angle_beta   90.00
_cell.angle_gamma   90.00
#
_symmetry.space_group_name_H-M   'P 1'
#
loop_
_entity.id
_entity.type
_entity.pdbx_description
1 polymer ?
#
loop_
_entity_poly.entity_id
_entity_poly.type
_entity_poly.pdbx_seq_one_letter_code
_entity_poly.pdbx_strand_id
1 'polypeptide(L)'
;MPTPVEHTPVMQQYLRIKAQYPNVLLFYRMGDFFEFGYEDAEKAAKLLNITLTSRGSSGGARVAMAGVPVVSVDQHLARLVKLGESVAICEQIGDPAASKGPVERKVVRVVTPGTLTDTGLLADKADAALAAIAFDGPARDARRDRRDAVGIAWLVLASGDLRATETTADRLPSELARIAPSEIVVAEGARERLAAAAPVQTVPDWHFDAQRGAQLLREQLGVATLQAFGVEGRPALLAACGALLAYAQQTQSERLAHVTTLRIESESDFVALDAVTRRNLELTEPLRGDDGPTLFKVLDRCATGMGSRRLRHWLHHPLRDAGAASARHAVIESLLDAGLAPRIAEGLRHVPDLDRIAARVALKSARPRELAALRDALPRLEALRRALAAIDAPLARSLVDAMALPADLHETLARTLLAEPAHSPRDGDVIAAGFDPELDELRALRAGHVGGGDADRLQRVDLRRVGRDDVAVRAAVEHGRTALRVGQQREQ
;
A
#
# COMPACT_ATOMS: atom_id res chain seq x y z
N MET A 1 -45.05 11.54 -20.18
CA MET A 1 -43.86 10.74 -19.84
C MET A 1 -42.65 11.59 -20.15
N PRO A 2 -41.73 11.83 -19.22
CA PRO A 2 -40.51 12.56 -19.58
C PRO A 2 -39.75 11.76 -20.62
N THR A 3 -39.32 12.43 -21.68
CA THR A 3 -38.43 11.88 -22.73
C THR A 3 -37.19 11.30 -22.07
N PRO A 4 -36.72 10.09 -22.46
CA PRO A 4 -35.47 9.54 -21.92
C PRO A 4 -34.32 10.54 -22.18
N VAL A 5 -33.63 10.89 -21.13
CA VAL A 5 -32.50 11.79 -21.18
C VAL A 5 -31.36 11.08 -21.93
N GLU A 6 -31.11 11.46 -23.20
CA GLU A 6 -30.06 10.85 -24.01
C GLU A 6 -28.69 11.40 -23.62
N HIS A 7 -27.87 10.56 -22.98
CA HIS A 7 -26.47 10.81 -22.74
C HIS A 7 -25.61 10.35 -23.93
N THR A 8 -24.53 11.06 -24.21
CA THR A 8 -23.54 10.59 -25.20
C THR A 8 -22.93 9.25 -24.76
N PRO A 9 -22.52 8.36 -25.67
CA PRO A 9 -21.98 7.04 -25.34
C PRO A 9 -20.82 7.06 -24.32
N VAL A 10 -19.96 8.07 -24.38
CA VAL A 10 -18.85 8.29 -23.42
C VAL A 10 -19.40 8.64 -22.04
N MET A 11 -20.41 9.52 -21.96
CA MET A 11 -21.00 9.91 -20.68
C MET A 11 -21.87 8.80 -20.08
N GLN A 12 -22.50 7.97 -20.91
CA GLN A 12 -23.18 6.75 -20.43
C GLN A 12 -22.18 5.79 -19.76
N GLN A 13 -21.01 5.60 -20.38
CA GLN A 13 -19.94 4.78 -19.78
C GLN A 13 -19.43 5.39 -18.48
N TYR A 14 -19.19 6.71 -18.42
CA TYR A 14 -18.79 7.44 -17.22
C TYR A 14 -19.81 7.24 -16.09
N LEU A 15 -21.07 7.50 -16.32
CA LEU A 15 -22.14 7.40 -15.32
C LEU A 15 -22.32 5.96 -14.82
N ARG A 16 -22.20 4.95 -15.70
CA ARG A 16 -22.26 3.54 -15.34
C ARG A 16 -21.10 3.15 -14.39
N ILE A 17 -19.89 3.65 -14.65
CA ILE A 17 -18.75 3.41 -13.78
C ILE A 17 -18.93 4.18 -12.47
N LYS A 18 -19.30 5.46 -12.53
CA LYS A 18 -19.52 6.29 -11.35
C LYS A 18 -20.57 5.71 -10.40
N ALA A 19 -21.62 5.09 -10.91
CA ALA A 19 -22.65 4.44 -10.11
C ALA A 19 -22.11 3.28 -9.24
N GLN A 20 -20.98 2.66 -9.63
CA GLN A 20 -20.31 1.63 -8.83
C GLN A 20 -19.43 2.23 -7.72
N TYR A 21 -19.08 3.52 -7.84
CA TYR A 21 -18.19 4.25 -6.92
C TYR A 21 -18.79 5.61 -6.51
N PRO A 22 -19.99 5.64 -5.89
CA PRO A 22 -20.75 6.88 -5.69
C PRO A 22 -19.99 7.92 -4.87
N ASN A 23 -19.29 7.51 -3.81
CA ASN A 23 -18.60 8.38 -2.86
C ASN A 23 -17.12 8.58 -3.16
N VAL A 24 -16.62 8.11 -4.31
CA VAL A 24 -15.21 8.13 -4.71
C VAL A 24 -15.04 9.04 -5.91
N LEU A 25 -14.06 9.93 -5.92
CA LEU A 25 -13.75 10.77 -7.09
C LEU A 25 -13.25 9.89 -8.24
N LEU A 26 -13.84 10.05 -9.43
CA LEU A 26 -13.49 9.22 -10.59
C LEU A 26 -12.48 9.95 -11.50
N PHE A 27 -11.24 9.48 -11.51
CA PHE A 27 -10.23 9.86 -12.50
C PHE A 27 -10.47 9.06 -13.79
N TYR A 28 -11.19 9.66 -14.74
CA TYR A 28 -11.61 9.02 -15.96
C TYR A 28 -10.65 9.36 -17.11
N ARG A 29 -9.89 8.39 -17.60
CA ARG A 29 -8.88 8.61 -18.65
C ARG A 29 -9.48 9.04 -19.97
N MET A 30 -9.07 10.21 -20.46
CA MET A 30 -9.44 10.74 -21.79
C MET A 30 -8.19 11.27 -22.49
N GLY A 31 -7.55 10.42 -23.31
CA GLY A 31 -6.28 10.77 -23.97
C GLY A 31 -5.17 11.06 -22.93
N ASP A 32 -4.59 12.25 -22.99
CA ASP A 32 -3.50 12.68 -22.10
C ASP A 32 -3.98 13.33 -20.80
N PHE A 33 -5.29 13.24 -20.50
CA PHE A 33 -5.90 13.78 -19.30
C PHE A 33 -6.65 12.70 -18.53
N PHE A 34 -6.75 12.89 -17.22
CA PHE A 34 -7.80 12.33 -16.37
C PHE A 34 -8.84 13.41 -16.16
N GLU A 35 -10.07 13.14 -16.56
CA GLU A 35 -11.17 14.08 -16.49
C GLU A 35 -12.17 13.66 -15.40
N PHE A 36 -12.76 14.66 -14.78
CA PHE A 36 -13.86 14.55 -13.84
C PHE A 36 -15.11 15.09 -14.50
N GLY A 37 -16.25 14.50 -14.24
CA GLY A 37 -17.54 14.96 -14.75
C GLY A 37 -18.54 15.26 -13.63
N TYR A 38 -19.51 16.12 -13.91
CA TYR A 38 -20.62 16.44 -13.02
C TYR A 38 -20.15 16.93 -11.63
N GLU A 39 -20.70 16.39 -10.54
CA GLU A 39 -20.37 16.76 -9.17
C GLU A 39 -18.88 16.51 -8.81
N ASP A 40 -18.29 15.45 -9.38
CA ASP A 40 -16.86 15.18 -9.19
C ASP A 40 -16.00 16.30 -9.76
N ALA A 41 -16.39 16.92 -10.87
CA ALA A 41 -15.68 18.04 -11.47
C ALA A 41 -15.71 19.28 -10.57
N GLU A 42 -16.87 19.60 -10.01
CA GLU A 42 -17.03 20.74 -9.08
C GLU A 42 -16.22 20.51 -7.80
N LYS A 43 -16.31 19.30 -7.24
CA LYS A 43 -15.55 18.92 -6.04
C LYS A 43 -14.04 18.96 -6.29
N ALA A 44 -13.57 18.33 -7.37
CA ALA A 44 -12.16 18.28 -7.74
C ALA A 44 -11.60 19.67 -8.05
N ALA A 45 -12.34 20.50 -8.79
CA ALA A 45 -11.93 21.88 -9.08
C ALA A 45 -11.69 22.70 -7.82
N LYS A 46 -12.57 22.57 -6.83
CA LYS A 46 -12.44 23.25 -5.54
C LYS A 46 -11.26 22.71 -4.72
N LEU A 47 -11.09 21.39 -4.61
CA LEU A 47 -10.05 20.77 -3.79
C LEU A 47 -8.65 20.92 -4.37
N LEU A 48 -8.52 20.83 -5.69
CA LEU A 48 -7.25 20.89 -6.40
C LEU A 48 -6.89 22.30 -6.86
N ASN A 49 -7.84 23.24 -6.79
CA ASN A 49 -7.71 24.59 -7.37
C ASN A 49 -7.38 24.55 -8.87
N ILE A 50 -8.13 23.73 -9.61
CA ILE A 50 -8.04 23.60 -11.08
C ILE A 50 -9.27 24.23 -11.74
N THR A 51 -9.15 24.53 -13.03
CA THR A 51 -10.23 25.20 -13.78
C THR A 51 -11.43 24.29 -13.96
N LEU A 52 -12.60 24.75 -13.51
CA LEU A 52 -13.87 24.15 -13.82
C LEU A 52 -14.33 24.66 -15.19
N THR A 53 -14.58 23.74 -16.11
CA THR A 53 -15.07 24.01 -17.47
C THR A 53 -16.43 23.36 -17.71
N SER A 54 -17.07 23.66 -18.83
CA SER A 54 -18.23 22.91 -19.26
C SER A 54 -18.03 22.47 -20.71
N ARG A 55 -18.13 21.17 -20.97
CA ARG A 55 -17.90 20.61 -22.30
C ARG A 55 -19.12 19.86 -22.80
N GLY A 56 -19.68 20.32 -23.91
CA GLY A 56 -20.83 19.71 -24.54
C GLY A 56 -22.12 19.75 -23.71
N SER A 57 -23.13 19.11 -24.19
CA SER A 57 -24.37 18.85 -23.47
C SER A 57 -24.65 17.35 -23.45
N SER A 58 -25.06 16.82 -22.32
CA SER A 58 -25.47 15.44 -22.16
C SER A 58 -26.68 15.42 -21.23
N GLY A 59 -27.73 14.77 -21.65
CA GLY A 59 -28.97 14.79 -20.85
C GLY A 59 -29.70 16.14 -20.83
N GLY A 60 -29.53 16.97 -21.87
CA GLY A 60 -30.19 18.29 -21.97
C GLY A 60 -29.52 19.41 -21.15
N ALA A 61 -28.45 19.13 -20.39
CA ALA A 61 -27.71 20.12 -19.60
C ALA A 61 -26.22 20.15 -20.01
N ARG A 62 -25.55 21.28 -19.75
CA ARG A 62 -24.10 21.37 -19.88
C ARG A 62 -23.44 20.48 -18.82
N VAL A 63 -22.42 19.71 -19.24
CA VAL A 63 -21.69 18.84 -18.34
C VAL A 63 -20.53 19.62 -17.72
N ALA A 64 -20.54 19.77 -16.39
CA ALA A 64 -19.39 20.31 -15.66
C ALA A 64 -18.21 19.36 -15.81
N MET A 65 -17.05 19.88 -16.20
CA MET A 65 -15.82 19.11 -16.44
C MET A 65 -14.63 19.81 -15.79
N ALA A 66 -13.73 19.01 -15.24
CA ALA A 66 -12.40 19.44 -14.82
C ALA A 66 -11.41 18.34 -15.17
N GLY A 67 -10.15 18.65 -15.36
CA GLY A 67 -9.19 17.63 -15.75
C GLY A 67 -7.77 17.94 -15.29
N VAL A 68 -6.97 16.91 -15.13
CA VAL A 68 -5.55 16.98 -14.79
C VAL A 68 -4.73 16.21 -15.83
N PRO A 69 -3.57 16.72 -16.27
CA PRO A 69 -2.69 16.00 -17.18
C PRO A 69 -2.19 14.70 -16.55
N VAL A 70 -2.06 13.64 -17.34
CA VAL A 70 -1.54 12.35 -16.89
C VAL A 70 -0.14 12.46 -16.28
N VAL A 71 0.71 13.32 -16.86
CA VAL A 71 2.08 13.54 -16.37
C VAL A 71 2.14 14.13 -14.96
N SER A 72 1.08 14.80 -14.51
CA SER A 72 0.98 15.41 -13.18
C SER A 72 -0.03 14.73 -12.25
N VAL A 73 -0.60 13.59 -12.67
CA VAL A 73 -1.67 12.90 -11.91
C VAL A 73 -1.25 12.55 -10.49
N ASP A 74 -0.01 12.09 -10.28
CA ASP A 74 0.49 11.67 -8.98
C ASP A 74 0.47 12.83 -7.96
N GLN A 75 0.78 14.06 -8.39
CA GLN A 75 0.75 15.25 -7.51
C GLN A 75 -0.68 15.60 -7.08
N HIS A 76 -1.62 15.55 -8.01
CA HIS A 76 -3.04 15.83 -7.72
C HIS A 76 -3.66 14.73 -6.86
N LEU A 77 -3.31 13.47 -7.12
CA LEU A 77 -3.72 12.33 -6.34
C LEU A 77 -3.22 12.44 -4.89
N ALA A 78 -1.93 12.77 -4.70
CA ALA A 78 -1.34 13.00 -3.38
C ALA A 78 -2.11 14.07 -2.58
N ARG A 79 -2.50 15.16 -3.25
CA ARG A 79 -3.25 16.25 -2.62
C ARG A 79 -4.65 15.81 -2.20
N LEU A 80 -5.39 15.07 -3.06
CA LEU A 80 -6.72 14.57 -2.73
C LEU A 80 -6.68 13.59 -1.57
N VAL A 81 -5.77 12.64 -1.61
CA VAL A 81 -5.62 11.64 -0.53
C VAL A 81 -5.23 12.30 0.79
N LYS A 82 -4.36 13.31 0.77
CA LYS A 82 -4.01 14.10 1.98
C LYS A 82 -5.22 14.86 2.56
N LEU A 83 -6.19 15.21 1.72
CA LEU A 83 -7.46 15.81 2.15
C LEU A 83 -8.48 14.77 2.62
N GLY A 84 -8.13 13.48 2.66
CA GLY A 84 -8.99 12.39 3.09
C GLY A 84 -9.92 11.84 1.99
N GLU A 85 -9.71 12.24 0.73
CA GLU A 85 -10.54 11.80 -0.39
C GLU A 85 -10.05 10.47 -0.97
N SER A 86 -11.01 9.66 -1.42
CA SER A 86 -10.75 8.42 -2.17
C SER A 86 -10.92 8.67 -3.67
N VAL A 87 -10.06 8.04 -4.48
CA VAL A 87 -10.00 8.25 -5.93
C VAL A 87 -9.99 6.91 -6.66
N ALA A 88 -10.94 6.71 -7.58
CA ALA A 88 -10.96 5.58 -8.49
C ALA A 88 -10.22 5.94 -9.79
N ILE A 89 -9.17 5.20 -10.11
CA ILE A 89 -8.38 5.40 -11.34
C ILE A 89 -8.97 4.51 -12.43
N CYS A 90 -9.53 5.14 -13.45
CA CYS A 90 -10.18 4.49 -14.58
C CYS A 90 -9.34 4.66 -15.84
N GLU A 91 -8.75 3.57 -16.32
CA GLU A 91 -7.89 3.52 -17.50
C GLU A 91 -8.62 2.98 -18.73
N GLN A 92 -8.10 3.34 -19.90
CA GLN A 92 -8.54 2.80 -21.19
C GLN A 92 -8.02 1.37 -21.37
N ILE A 93 -8.90 0.46 -21.76
CA ILE A 93 -8.60 -0.95 -22.02
C ILE A 93 -8.66 -1.20 -23.52
N GLY A 94 -7.60 -1.76 -24.10
CA GLY A 94 -7.52 -2.07 -25.52
C GLY A 94 -6.89 -0.96 -26.36
N ASP A 95 -6.92 -1.16 -27.68
CA ASP A 95 -6.34 -0.24 -28.67
C ASP A 95 -7.37 0.78 -29.15
N PRO A 96 -7.15 2.09 -28.94
CA PRO A 96 -8.06 3.13 -29.43
C PRO A 96 -8.26 3.10 -30.94
N ALA A 97 -7.23 2.68 -31.71
CA ALA A 97 -7.28 2.63 -33.17
C ALA A 97 -8.10 1.43 -33.71
N ALA A 98 -8.30 0.39 -32.90
CA ALA A 98 -9.08 -0.80 -33.27
C ALA A 98 -10.55 -0.72 -32.86
N SER A 99 -10.96 0.29 -32.11
CA SER A 99 -12.32 0.43 -31.56
C SER A 99 -13.24 1.15 -32.55
N LYS A 100 -14.38 0.52 -32.90
CA LYS A 100 -15.46 1.15 -33.71
C LYS A 100 -16.41 2.05 -32.88
N GLY A 101 -16.12 2.28 -31.60
CA GLY A 101 -16.91 3.06 -30.64
C GLY A 101 -16.06 3.66 -29.54
N PRO A 102 -16.66 4.17 -28.44
CA PRO A 102 -15.88 4.62 -27.28
C PRO A 102 -14.99 3.49 -26.77
N VAL A 103 -13.68 3.77 -26.61
CA VAL A 103 -12.75 2.81 -26.02
C VAL A 103 -13.28 2.36 -24.66
N GLU A 104 -13.23 1.08 -24.39
CA GLU A 104 -13.63 0.54 -23.10
C GLU A 104 -12.74 1.09 -21.99
N ARG A 105 -13.35 1.39 -20.85
CA ARG A 105 -12.65 1.88 -19.66
C ARG A 105 -13.07 1.09 -18.45
N LYS A 106 -12.09 0.83 -17.58
CA LYS A 106 -12.28 0.07 -16.35
C LYS A 106 -11.52 0.73 -15.21
N VAL A 107 -12.10 0.71 -14.01
CA VAL A 107 -11.37 1.07 -12.79
C VAL A 107 -10.31 -0.01 -12.55
N VAL A 108 -9.06 0.41 -12.56
CA VAL A 108 -7.90 -0.47 -12.34
C VAL A 108 -7.52 -0.55 -10.87
N ARG A 109 -7.77 0.52 -10.10
CA ARG A 109 -7.61 0.56 -8.64
C ARG A 109 -8.38 1.73 -8.04
N VAL A 110 -8.64 1.63 -6.74
CA VAL A 110 -9.12 2.74 -5.93
C VAL A 110 -8.01 3.11 -4.94
N VAL A 111 -7.62 4.37 -4.91
CA VAL A 111 -6.61 4.90 -4.00
C VAL A 111 -7.31 5.63 -2.86
N THR A 112 -7.05 5.19 -1.64
CA THR A 112 -7.65 5.77 -0.43
C THR A 112 -6.54 6.14 0.57
N PRO A 113 -6.79 6.94 1.60
CA PRO A 113 -5.77 7.29 2.60
C PRO A 113 -5.08 6.09 3.26
N GLY A 114 -5.80 4.97 3.44
CA GLY A 114 -5.29 3.75 4.07
C GLY A 114 -4.73 2.71 3.10
N THR A 115 -4.93 2.87 1.78
CA THR A 115 -4.51 1.87 0.77
C THR A 115 -3.40 2.38 -0.15
N LEU A 116 -2.60 3.32 0.32
CA LEU A 116 -1.48 3.88 -0.43
C LEU A 116 -0.33 2.87 -0.57
N THR A 117 0.19 2.73 -1.79
CA THR A 117 1.37 1.92 -2.11
C THR A 117 2.41 2.69 -2.93
N ASP A 118 2.01 3.79 -3.55
CA ASP A 118 2.91 4.62 -4.36
C ASP A 118 3.90 5.38 -3.48
N THR A 119 5.19 5.21 -3.73
CA THR A 119 6.26 5.87 -2.99
C THR A 119 6.19 7.40 -3.04
N GLY A 120 5.71 7.96 -4.16
CA GLY A 120 5.51 9.41 -4.30
C GLY A 120 4.33 9.97 -3.48
N LEU A 121 3.41 9.12 -3.01
CA LEU A 121 2.24 9.50 -2.22
C LEU A 121 2.43 9.26 -0.72
N LEU A 122 3.31 8.34 -0.36
CA LEU A 122 3.59 7.95 1.01
C LEU A 122 4.67 8.86 1.62
N ALA A 123 4.47 9.27 2.85
CA ALA A 123 5.56 9.88 3.63
C ALA A 123 6.66 8.84 3.89
N ASP A 124 7.93 9.21 3.73
CA ASP A 124 9.06 8.27 3.88
C ASP A 124 9.12 7.66 5.29
N LYS A 125 8.83 8.47 6.31
CA LYS A 125 9.01 8.17 7.74
C LYS A 125 7.71 7.81 8.46
N ALA A 126 6.62 7.61 7.74
CA ALA A 126 5.33 7.21 8.30
C ALA A 126 4.66 6.14 7.45
N ASP A 127 3.91 5.27 8.11
CA ASP A 127 3.06 4.29 7.47
C ASP A 127 1.64 4.85 7.29
N ALA A 128 0.96 4.37 6.25
CA ALA A 128 -0.47 4.58 6.05
C ALA A 128 -1.18 3.28 6.41
N ALA A 129 -1.75 3.22 7.61
CA ALA A 129 -2.47 2.04 8.09
C ALA A 129 -3.96 2.15 7.74
N LEU A 130 -4.50 1.13 7.11
CA LEU A 130 -5.92 0.88 6.97
C LEU A 130 -6.39 0.06 8.16
N ALA A 131 -7.41 0.49 8.90
CA ALA A 131 -8.00 -0.28 9.99
C ALA A 131 -9.44 -0.70 9.68
N ALA A 132 -9.87 -1.84 10.20
CA ALA A 132 -11.29 -2.24 10.24
C ALA A 132 -11.69 -2.50 11.69
N ILE A 133 -12.90 -2.07 12.07
CA ILE A 133 -13.41 -2.16 13.44
C ILE A 133 -14.74 -2.91 13.41
N ALA A 134 -14.78 -4.02 14.14
CA ALA A 134 -15.97 -4.82 14.34
C ALA A 134 -16.41 -4.79 15.80
N PHE A 135 -17.70 -4.57 16.04
CA PHE A 135 -18.30 -4.61 17.35
C PHE A 135 -19.05 -5.93 17.54
N ASP A 136 -18.87 -6.59 18.68
CA ASP A 136 -19.61 -7.79 19.03
C ASP A 136 -21.05 -7.41 19.47
N GLY A 137 -22.04 -7.90 18.72
CA GLY A 137 -23.45 -7.68 18.97
C GLY A 137 -24.03 -6.34 18.51
N PRO A 138 -25.37 -6.26 18.45
CA PRO A 138 -26.09 -5.05 18.04
C PRO A 138 -26.07 -3.99 19.15
N ALA A 139 -26.02 -2.69 18.78
CA ALA A 139 -26.13 -1.56 19.70
C ALA A 139 -27.51 -1.54 20.39
N ARG A 140 -27.64 -2.15 21.56
CA ARG A 140 -28.93 -2.25 22.27
C ARG A 140 -28.98 -1.59 23.65
N ASP A 141 -27.82 -1.34 24.30
CA ASP A 141 -27.77 -0.75 25.64
C ASP A 141 -26.44 -0.07 25.92
N ALA A 142 -26.44 1.25 26.17
CA ALA A 142 -25.26 2.06 26.42
C ALA A 142 -24.37 1.60 27.59
N ARG A 143 -24.91 0.82 28.53
CA ARG A 143 -24.15 0.25 29.67
C ARG A 143 -23.47 -1.07 29.29
N ARG A 144 -24.09 -1.85 28.41
CA ARG A 144 -23.58 -3.11 27.89
C ARG A 144 -22.53 -2.85 26.80
N ASP A 145 -22.79 -1.85 25.93
CA ASP A 145 -21.91 -1.42 24.84
C ASP A 145 -20.47 -1.10 25.28
N ARG A 146 -20.24 -0.67 26.52
CA ARG A 146 -18.89 -0.35 27.02
C ARG A 146 -18.00 -1.56 27.26
N ARG A 147 -18.57 -2.74 27.45
CA ARG A 147 -17.84 -3.98 27.76
C ARG A 147 -17.89 -4.98 26.61
N ASP A 148 -18.61 -4.66 25.56
CA ASP A 148 -18.68 -5.53 24.39
C ASP A 148 -17.31 -5.62 23.74
N ALA A 149 -16.94 -6.81 23.29
CA ALA A 149 -15.69 -7.03 22.59
C ALA A 149 -15.68 -6.24 21.28
N VAL A 150 -14.56 -5.60 21.01
CA VAL A 150 -14.28 -4.87 19.78
C VAL A 150 -13.06 -5.46 19.13
N GLY A 151 -13.24 -6.04 17.93
CA GLY A 151 -12.14 -6.48 17.10
C GLY A 151 -11.60 -5.31 16.27
N ILE A 152 -10.30 -5.12 16.30
CA ILE A 152 -9.58 -4.15 15.47
C ILE A 152 -8.57 -4.93 14.66
N ALA A 153 -8.64 -4.84 13.34
CA ALA A 153 -7.60 -5.32 12.43
C ALA A 153 -7.03 -4.14 11.66
N TRP A 154 -5.73 -4.13 11.41
CA TRP A 154 -5.11 -3.09 10.56
C TRP A 154 -4.03 -3.67 9.68
N LEU A 155 -3.87 -3.04 8.53
CA LEU A 155 -2.94 -3.42 7.48
C LEU A 155 -2.15 -2.20 7.01
N VAL A 156 -0.84 -2.29 7.04
CA VAL A 156 0.03 -1.38 6.29
C VAL A 156 0.26 -2.01 4.92
N LEU A 157 -0.56 -1.62 3.95
CA LEU A 157 -0.55 -2.24 2.62
C LEU A 157 0.81 -2.14 1.92
N ALA A 158 1.55 -1.06 2.14
CA ALA A 158 2.86 -0.82 1.56
C ALA A 158 3.98 -1.75 2.08
N SER A 159 3.75 -2.50 3.17
CA SER A 159 4.69 -3.49 3.72
C SER A 159 4.07 -4.88 3.87
N GLY A 160 2.75 -5.01 3.77
CA GLY A 160 2.02 -6.26 4.01
C GLY A 160 1.91 -6.63 5.50
N ASP A 161 2.18 -5.68 6.41
CA ASP A 161 2.10 -5.91 7.87
C ASP A 161 0.62 -5.91 8.31
N LEU A 162 0.07 -7.10 8.52
CA LEU A 162 -1.30 -7.32 8.98
C LEU A 162 -1.27 -7.68 10.45
N ARG A 163 -1.98 -6.88 11.24
CA ARG A 163 -2.10 -7.06 12.70
C ARG A 163 -3.55 -6.97 13.14
N ALA A 164 -3.82 -7.55 14.31
CA ALA A 164 -5.14 -7.42 14.92
C ALA A 164 -5.05 -7.47 16.45
N THR A 165 -6.03 -6.88 17.10
CA THR A 165 -6.21 -6.90 18.56
C THR A 165 -7.68 -6.94 18.92
N GLU A 166 -8.00 -7.43 20.09
CA GLU A 166 -9.33 -7.37 20.65
C GLU A 166 -9.30 -6.51 21.91
N THR A 167 -10.22 -5.59 22.00
CA THR A 167 -10.33 -4.64 23.09
C THR A 167 -11.81 -4.46 23.49
N THR A 168 -12.10 -3.46 24.30
CA THR A 168 -13.46 -3.08 24.69
C THR A 168 -13.79 -1.67 24.18
N ALA A 169 -15.08 -1.35 24.05
CA ALA A 169 -15.51 -0.07 23.48
C ALA A 169 -15.00 1.16 24.27
N ASP A 170 -14.81 1.05 25.58
CA ASP A 170 -14.25 2.11 26.41
C ASP A 170 -12.74 2.35 26.16
N ARG A 171 -12.01 1.32 25.71
CA ARG A 171 -10.58 1.39 25.39
C ARG A 171 -10.29 1.68 23.93
N LEU A 172 -11.29 1.54 23.07
CA LEU A 172 -11.15 1.78 21.63
C LEU A 172 -10.45 3.11 21.28
N PRO A 173 -10.74 4.27 21.93
CA PRO A 173 -10.03 5.51 21.64
C PRO A 173 -8.52 5.44 21.90
N SER A 174 -8.09 4.73 22.94
CA SER A 174 -6.66 4.55 23.26
C SER A 174 -5.96 3.65 22.24
N GLU A 175 -6.62 2.58 21.79
CA GLU A 175 -6.11 1.69 20.76
C GLU A 175 -6.02 2.43 19.40
N LEU A 176 -7.00 3.22 19.03
CA LEU A 176 -6.95 4.04 17.82
C LEU A 176 -5.83 5.10 17.87
N ALA A 177 -5.58 5.68 19.05
CA ALA A 177 -4.46 6.60 19.23
C ALA A 177 -3.10 5.89 19.15
N ARG A 178 -3.02 4.61 19.55
CA ARG A 178 -1.82 3.77 19.43
C ARG A 178 -1.55 3.37 17.99
N ILE A 179 -2.56 2.87 17.28
CA ILE A 179 -2.47 2.39 15.89
C ILE A 179 -2.32 3.56 14.93
N ALA A 180 -2.96 4.69 15.22
CA ALA A 180 -2.98 5.90 14.39
C ALA A 180 -3.35 5.61 12.92
N PRO A 181 -4.52 4.99 12.64
CA PRO A 181 -4.88 4.61 11.27
C PRO A 181 -5.11 5.84 10.40
N SER A 182 -4.72 5.75 9.13
CA SER A 182 -4.98 6.77 8.11
C SER A 182 -6.40 6.70 7.57
N GLU A 183 -7.05 5.54 7.73
CA GLU A 183 -8.42 5.28 7.29
C GLU A 183 -9.02 4.16 8.11
N ILE A 184 -10.32 4.25 8.38
CA ILE A 184 -11.05 3.25 9.16
C ILE A 184 -12.25 2.74 8.34
N VAL A 185 -12.42 1.43 8.27
CA VAL A 185 -13.56 0.75 7.69
C VAL A 185 -14.47 0.24 8.81
N VAL A 186 -15.76 0.49 8.70
CA VAL A 186 -16.76 0.07 9.69
C VAL A 186 -18.06 -0.33 8.98
N ALA A 187 -18.84 -1.23 9.59
CA ALA A 187 -20.17 -1.59 9.10
C ALA A 187 -21.10 -0.37 9.12
N GLU A 188 -22.00 -0.25 8.13
CA GLU A 188 -22.98 0.86 8.05
C GLU A 188 -23.78 0.99 9.34
N GLY A 189 -24.29 -0.12 9.87
CA GLY A 189 -25.05 -0.17 11.12
C GLY A 189 -24.25 0.15 12.39
N ALA A 190 -22.93 0.22 12.31
CA ALA A 190 -22.06 0.52 13.45
C ALA A 190 -21.39 1.90 13.38
N ARG A 191 -21.62 2.69 12.32
CA ARG A 191 -20.96 3.99 12.11
C ARG A 191 -21.12 4.96 13.28
N GLU A 192 -22.29 5.01 13.89
CA GLU A 192 -22.59 5.93 14.99
C GLU A 192 -21.89 5.55 16.32
N ARG A 193 -21.41 4.29 16.43
CA ARG A 193 -20.64 3.81 17.61
C ARG A 193 -19.19 4.28 17.59
N LEU A 194 -18.73 4.83 16.48
CA LEU A 194 -17.33 5.22 16.27
C LEU A 194 -17.19 6.73 16.23
N ALA A 195 -16.44 7.28 17.22
CA ALA A 195 -15.88 8.62 17.18
C ALA A 195 -14.38 8.49 16.82
N ALA A 196 -14.00 8.95 15.62
CA ALA A 196 -12.62 8.85 15.15
C ALA A 196 -12.21 10.14 14.44
N ALA A 197 -10.93 10.49 14.56
CA ALA A 197 -10.31 11.61 13.86
C ALA A 197 -9.93 11.26 12.42
N ALA A 198 -9.66 9.98 12.12
CA ALA A 198 -9.34 9.51 10.78
C ALA A 198 -10.60 9.43 9.90
N PRO A 199 -10.45 9.54 8.56
CA PRO A 199 -11.53 9.27 7.61
C PRO A 199 -12.16 7.90 7.83
N VAL A 200 -13.48 7.84 7.83
CA VAL A 200 -14.25 6.60 8.05
C VAL A 200 -15.02 6.24 6.79
N GLN A 201 -14.79 5.04 6.28
CA GLN A 201 -15.54 4.42 5.21
C GLN A 201 -16.53 3.42 5.79
N THR A 202 -17.76 3.47 5.31
CA THR A 202 -18.78 2.49 5.66
C THR A 202 -18.92 1.45 4.56
N VAL A 203 -19.06 0.20 4.95
CA VAL A 203 -19.36 -0.91 4.04
C VAL A 203 -20.58 -1.67 4.53
N PRO A 204 -21.30 -2.40 3.66
CA PRO A 204 -22.43 -3.20 4.07
C PRO A 204 -22.10 -4.17 5.21
N ASP A 205 -23.03 -4.36 6.14
CA ASP A 205 -22.85 -5.14 7.37
C ASP A 205 -22.37 -6.58 7.13
N TRP A 206 -22.73 -7.18 6.00
CA TRP A 206 -22.32 -8.54 5.65
C TRP A 206 -20.82 -8.70 5.39
N HIS A 207 -20.06 -7.60 5.19
CA HIS A 207 -18.61 -7.63 5.14
C HIS A 207 -17.99 -8.01 6.49
N PHE A 208 -18.72 -7.76 7.57
CA PHE A 208 -18.30 -8.05 8.94
C PHE A 208 -18.85 -9.38 9.47
N ASP A 209 -19.11 -10.34 8.58
CA ASP A 209 -19.45 -11.71 8.97
C ASP A 209 -18.21 -12.49 9.42
N ALA A 210 -18.23 -13.03 10.64
CA ALA A 210 -17.09 -13.71 11.24
C ALA A 210 -16.71 -15.03 10.52
N GLN A 211 -17.70 -15.77 9.97
CA GLN A 211 -17.42 -17.03 9.25
C GLN A 211 -16.75 -16.74 7.91
N ARG A 212 -17.27 -15.76 7.19
CA ARG A 212 -16.64 -15.25 5.97
C ARG A 212 -15.24 -14.69 6.25
N GLY A 213 -15.08 -13.95 7.35
CA GLY A 213 -13.79 -13.43 7.79
C GLY A 213 -12.76 -14.55 8.03
N ALA A 214 -13.17 -15.59 8.73
CA ALA A 214 -12.33 -16.76 8.95
C ALA A 214 -11.94 -17.47 7.64
N GLN A 215 -12.87 -17.56 6.68
CA GLN A 215 -12.58 -18.15 5.36
C GLN A 215 -11.57 -17.30 4.59
N LEU A 216 -11.81 -16.00 4.45
CA LEU A 216 -10.93 -15.07 3.73
C LEU A 216 -9.53 -15.07 4.33
N LEU A 217 -9.44 -15.12 5.67
CA LEU A 217 -8.16 -15.14 6.37
C LEU A 217 -7.38 -16.43 6.10
N ARG A 218 -8.05 -17.61 6.11
CA ARG A 218 -7.40 -18.88 5.72
C ARG A 218 -6.90 -18.86 4.28
N GLU A 219 -7.72 -18.37 3.36
CA GLU A 219 -7.37 -18.26 1.95
C GLU A 219 -6.18 -17.30 1.74
N GLN A 220 -6.17 -16.16 2.44
CA GLN A 220 -5.11 -15.17 2.36
C GLN A 220 -3.78 -15.70 2.90
N LEU A 221 -3.80 -16.36 4.06
CA LEU A 221 -2.59 -16.89 4.70
C LEU A 221 -2.16 -18.26 4.14
N GLY A 222 -3.01 -18.92 3.34
CA GLY A 222 -2.73 -20.24 2.76
C GLY A 222 -2.68 -21.35 3.81
N VAL A 223 -3.51 -21.27 4.86
CA VAL A 223 -3.54 -22.22 5.99
C VAL A 223 -4.89 -22.93 6.09
N ALA A 224 -4.88 -24.16 6.61
CA ALA A 224 -6.09 -24.94 6.82
C ALA A 224 -6.87 -24.49 8.05
N THR A 225 -6.16 -24.10 9.13
CA THR A 225 -6.74 -23.67 10.40
C THR A 225 -6.13 -22.35 10.85
N LEU A 226 -6.85 -21.62 11.69
CA LEU A 226 -6.40 -20.36 12.27
C LEU A 226 -5.91 -20.49 13.73
N GLN A 227 -5.84 -21.72 14.23
CA GLN A 227 -5.51 -22.01 15.63
C GLN A 227 -4.15 -21.44 16.05
N ALA A 228 -3.14 -21.56 15.19
CA ALA A 228 -1.81 -21.02 15.44
C ALA A 228 -1.76 -19.49 15.59
N PHE A 229 -2.74 -18.78 15.07
CA PHE A 229 -2.84 -17.32 15.18
C PHE A 229 -3.66 -16.86 16.39
N GLY A 230 -4.30 -17.78 17.14
CA GLY A 230 -5.07 -17.42 18.33
C GLY A 230 -6.33 -16.59 18.08
N VAL A 231 -6.90 -16.65 16.87
CA VAL A 231 -8.11 -15.89 16.48
C VAL A 231 -9.40 -16.74 16.54
N GLU A 232 -9.27 -18.05 16.71
CA GLU A 232 -10.42 -18.93 16.82
C GLU A 232 -11.24 -18.61 18.08
N GLY A 233 -12.58 -18.59 17.92
CA GLY A 233 -13.48 -18.22 19.01
C GLY A 233 -13.57 -16.71 19.30
N ARG A 234 -12.98 -15.84 18.48
CA ARG A 234 -13.05 -14.38 18.58
C ARG A 234 -13.82 -13.78 17.40
N PRO A 235 -15.16 -13.79 17.43
CA PRO A 235 -15.97 -13.42 16.25
C PRO A 235 -15.76 -11.97 15.81
N ALA A 236 -15.63 -11.02 16.73
CA ALA A 236 -15.38 -9.62 16.40
C ALA A 236 -14.02 -9.45 15.69
N LEU A 237 -12.99 -10.18 16.15
CA LEU A 237 -11.66 -10.12 15.55
C LEU A 237 -11.64 -10.71 14.13
N LEU A 238 -12.30 -11.85 13.93
CA LEU A 238 -12.44 -12.49 12.64
C LEU A 238 -13.24 -11.63 11.66
N ALA A 239 -14.30 -10.98 12.12
CA ALA A 239 -15.10 -10.05 11.34
C ALA A 239 -14.29 -8.82 10.89
N ALA A 240 -13.48 -8.24 11.80
CA ALA A 240 -12.60 -7.12 11.48
C ALA A 240 -11.53 -7.52 10.45
N CYS A 241 -10.85 -8.66 10.62
CA CYS A 241 -9.87 -9.16 9.66
C CYS A 241 -10.49 -9.42 8.28
N GLY A 242 -11.68 -10.03 8.24
CA GLY A 242 -12.39 -10.31 6.99
C GLY A 242 -12.79 -9.04 6.23
N ALA A 243 -13.38 -8.08 6.92
CA ALA A 243 -13.77 -6.80 6.33
C ALA A 243 -12.55 -6.01 5.81
N LEU A 244 -11.46 -5.99 6.58
CA LEU A 244 -10.21 -5.35 6.19
C LEU A 244 -9.63 -5.94 4.91
N LEU A 245 -9.51 -7.27 4.84
CA LEU A 245 -8.97 -7.96 3.67
C LEU A 245 -9.86 -7.79 2.45
N ALA A 246 -11.19 -7.92 2.60
CA ALA A 246 -12.14 -7.72 1.52
C ALA A 246 -12.05 -6.30 0.94
N TYR A 247 -11.99 -5.28 1.79
CA TYR A 247 -11.86 -3.90 1.38
C TYR A 247 -10.53 -3.62 0.68
N ALA A 248 -9.42 -4.09 1.23
CA ALA A 248 -8.11 -3.91 0.64
C ALA A 248 -7.97 -4.63 -0.72
N GLN A 249 -8.51 -5.85 -0.87
CA GLN A 249 -8.54 -6.58 -2.14
C GLN A 249 -9.42 -5.87 -3.18
N GLN A 250 -10.57 -5.36 -2.78
CA GLN A 250 -11.47 -4.62 -3.67
C GLN A 250 -10.82 -3.33 -4.18
N THR A 251 -10.16 -2.56 -3.31
CA THR A 251 -9.51 -1.30 -3.69
C THR A 251 -8.29 -1.50 -4.61
N GLN A 252 -7.54 -2.57 -4.42
CA GLN A 252 -6.37 -2.87 -5.25
C GLN A 252 -6.70 -3.64 -6.53
N SER A 253 -7.92 -4.22 -6.63
CA SER A 253 -8.35 -5.12 -7.73
C SER A 253 -7.38 -6.30 -7.96
N GLU A 254 -6.56 -6.65 -6.96
CA GLU A 254 -5.53 -7.69 -7.00
C GLU A 254 -5.50 -8.46 -5.67
N ARG A 255 -4.93 -9.67 -5.72
CA ARG A 255 -4.65 -10.44 -4.51
C ARG A 255 -3.50 -9.78 -3.74
N LEU A 256 -3.63 -9.69 -2.41
CA LEU A 256 -2.62 -9.10 -1.53
C LEU A 256 -1.51 -10.12 -1.24
N ALA A 257 -0.80 -10.55 -2.26
CA ALA A 257 0.10 -11.69 -2.20
C ALA A 257 1.31 -11.50 -1.25
N HIS A 258 1.63 -10.27 -0.88
CA HIS A 258 2.67 -9.92 0.10
C HIS A 258 2.16 -9.96 1.54
N VAL A 259 0.85 -10.05 1.77
CA VAL A 259 0.27 -10.22 3.10
C VAL A 259 0.27 -11.72 3.42
N THR A 260 1.29 -12.19 4.10
CA THR A 260 1.55 -13.63 4.31
C THR A 260 1.42 -14.08 5.75
N THR A 261 1.28 -13.16 6.70
CA THR A 261 1.17 -13.46 8.12
C THR A 261 0.20 -12.49 8.81
N LEU A 262 -0.33 -12.93 9.95
CA LEU A 262 -1.14 -12.13 10.86
C LEU A 262 -0.47 -12.13 12.22
N ARG A 263 -0.32 -10.95 12.85
CA ARG A 263 0.14 -10.83 14.22
C ARG A 263 -1.00 -10.37 15.10
N ILE A 264 -1.25 -11.14 16.15
CA ILE A 264 -2.20 -10.73 17.20
C ILE A 264 -1.42 -10.01 18.29
N GLU A 265 -1.81 -8.78 18.56
CA GLU A 265 -1.26 -7.98 19.66
C GLU A 265 -2.17 -8.08 20.87
N SER A 266 -1.57 -8.19 22.04
CA SER A 266 -2.26 -8.09 23.32
C SER A 266 -1.98 -6.74 23.97
N GLU A 267 -2.98 -6.13 24.59
CA GLU A 267 -2.79 -4.92 25.39
C GLU A 267 -1.72 -5.13 26.49
N SER A 268 -1.57 -6.36 26.97
CA SER A 268 -0.57 -6.71 27.99
C SER A 268 0.87 -6.62 27.50
N ASP A 269 1.11 -6.62 26.19
CA ASP A 269 2.45 -6.58 25.61
C ASP A 269 3.07 -5.19 25.71
N PHE A 270 2.25 -4.16 25.85
CA PHE A 270 2.67 -2.76 25.79
C PHE A 270 2.44 -2.03 27.11
N VAL A 271 3.23 -0.97 27.32
CA VAL A 271 2.96 0.02 28.37
C VAL A 271 1.66 0.75 28.00
N ALA A 272 0.68 0.68 28.88
CA ALA A 272 -0.60 1.35 28.67
C ALA A 272 -0.42 2.87 28.71
N LEU A 273 -0.65 3.52 27.58
CA LEU A 273 -0.67 4.96 27.42
C LEU A 273 -2.03 5.35 26.84
N ASP A 274 -2.80 6.15 27.58
CA ASP A 274 -4.04 6.69 27.04
C ASP A 274 -3.79 7.75 25.95
N ALA A 275 -4.83 8.12 25.22
CA ALA A 275 -4.74 9.06 24.11
C ALA A 275 -4.25 10.46 24.56
N VAL A 276 -4.64 10.90 25.75
CA VAL A 276 -4.22 12.21 26.29
C VAL A 276 -2.75 12.19 26.65
N THR A 277 -2.30 11.13 27.34
CA THR A 277 -0.89 10.95 27.68
C THR A 277 0.00 10.88 26.44
N ARG A 278 -0.39 10.12 25.41
CA ARG A 278 0.34 10.06 24.13
C ARG A 278 0.50 11.43 23.48
N ARG A 279 -0.59 12.20 23.44
CA ARG A 279 -0.60 13.54 22.90
C ARG A 279 0.30 14.48 23.71
N ASN A 280 0.20 14.44 25.04
CA ASN A 280 0.97 15.33 25.93
C ASN A 280 2.48 15.02 25.91
N LEU A 281 2.87 13.78 25.64
CA LEU A 281 4.27 13.38 25.46
C LEU A 281 4.87 13.83 24.14
N GLU A 282 4.07 14.36 23.21
CA GLU A 282 4.52 14.80 21.87
C GLU A 282 5.43 13.77 21.20
N LEU A 283 5.02 12.49 21.23
CA LEU A 283 5.86 11.40 20.74
C LEU A 283 6.23 11.57 19.28
N THR A 284 5.25 11.86 18.43
CA THR A 284 5.42 11.97 16.98
C THR A 284 4.74 13.20 16.37
N GLU A 285 3.85 13.85 17.11
CA GLU A 285 3.10 15.03 16.67
C GLU A 285 3.15 16.11 17.75
N PRO A 286 3.39 17.38 17.38
CA PRO A 286 3.43 18.48 18.33
C PRO A 286 2.01 18.85 18.80
N LEU A 287 1.86 19.28 20.05
CA LEU A 287 0.57 19.67 20.63
C LEU A 287 -0.12 20.81 19.88
N ARG A 288 0.65 21.74 19.33
CA ARG A 288 0.14 22.95 18.68
C ARG A 288 -0.11 22.79 17.18
N GLY A 289 0.13 21.59 16.61
CA GLY A 289 -0.08 21.34 15.19
C GLY A 289 0.85 22.11 14.23
N ASP A 290 1.92 22.69 14.75
CA ASP A 290 3.00 23.32 14.01
C ASP A 290 4.16 22.36 13.72
N ASP A 291 5.26 22.85 13.13
CA ASP A 291 6.47 22.06 12.89
C ASP A 291 7.38 21.92 14.12
N GLY A 292 6.83 22.00 15.33
CA GLY A 292 7.55 21.91 16.59
C GLY A 292 8.36 20.61 16.76
N PRO A 293 9.28 20.59 17.73
CA PRO A 293 10.07 19.40 18.05
C PRO A 293 9.15 18.32 18.66
N THR A 294 9.41 17.07 18.28
CA THR A 294 8.79 15.90 18.91
C THR A 294 9.87 14.94 19.34
N LEU A 295 9.54 13.99 20.25
CA LEU A 295 10.50 12.97 20.65
C LEU A 295 11.06 12.22 19.42
N PHE A 296 10.20 11.85 18.48
CA PHE A 296 10.60 11.21 17.23
C PHE A 296 11.59 12.07 16.43
N LYS A 297 11.29 13.35 16.20
CA LYS A 297 12.18 14.26 15.44
C LYS A 297 13.57 14.38 16.07
N VAL A 298 13.64 14.37 17.40
CA VAL A 298 14.92 14.44 18.13
C VAL A 298 15.73 13.14 18.00
N LEU A 299 15.05 11.99 18.11
CA LEU A 299 15.70 10.67 18.12
C LEU A 299 16.01 10.13 16.71
N ASP A 300 15.25 10.52 15.69
CA ASP A 300 15.39 9.95 14.36
C ASP A 300 16.71 10.35 13.71
N ARG A 301 17.63 9.40 13.73
CA ARG A 301 18.92 9.40 13.03
C ARG A 301 19.04 8.20 12.10
N CYS A 302 17.91 7.57 11.78
CA CYS A 302 17.86 6.40 10.92
C CYS A 302 18.36 6.71 9.50
N ALA A 303 19.14 5.80 8.94
CA ALA A 303 19.69 5.93 7.60
C ALA A 303 18.68 5.61 6.50
N THR A 304 17.57 4.94 6.85
CA THR A 304 16.53 4.52 5.90
C THR A 304 15.13 4.92 6.39
N GLY A 305 14.20 5.12 5.45
CA GLY A 305 12.78 5.34 5.79
C GLY A 305 12.18 4.17 6.57
N MET A 306 12.56 2.92 6.24
CA MET A 306 12.14 1.73 7.00
C MET A 306 12.57 1.80 8.47
N GLY A 307 13.81 2.21 8.73
CA GLY A 307 14.31 2.42 10.10
C GLY A 307 13.53 3.49 10.84
N SER A 308 13.26 4.63 10.20
CA SER A 308 12.45 5.71 10.78
C SER A 308 11.03 5.25 11.11
N ARG A 309 10.38 4.49 10.23
CA ARG A 309 9.06 3.89 10.50
C ARG A 309 9.10 2.91 11.66
N ARG A 310 10.14 2.07 11.76
CA ARG A 310 10.32 1.16 12.88
C ARG A 310 10.54 1.92 14.20
N LEU A 311 11.34 2.99 14.22
CA LEU A 311 11.52 3.85 15.40
C LEU A 311 10.19 4.49 15.82
N ARG A 312 9.42 5.03 14.85
CA ARG A 312 8.09 5.59 15.10
C ARG A 312 7.15 4.54 15.72
N HIS A 313 7.16 3.32 15.16
CA HIS A 313 6.39 2.21 15.72
C HIS A 313 6.78 1.91 17.16
N TRP A 314 8.07 1.84 17.51
CA TRP A 314 8.51 1.58 18.87
C TRP A 314 8.06 2.64 19.87
N LEU A 315 8.03 3.91 19.48
CA LEU A 315 7.53 5.00 20.32
C LEU A 315 6.03 4.88 20.60
N HIS A 316 5.26 4.44 19.63
CA HIS A 316 3.82 4.19 19.80
C HIS A 316 3.51 2.87 20.52
N HIS A 317 4.43 1.90 20.49
CA HIS A 317 4.28 0.55 21.02
C HIS A 317 5.42 0.20 22.00
N PRO A 318 5.57 0.95 23.10
CA PRO A 318 6.60 0.67 24.09
C PRO A 318 6.29 -0.66 24.76
N LEU A 319 7.21 -1.63 24.62
CA LEU A 319 7.04 -2.97 25.19
C LEU A 319 7.15 -2.94 26.71
N ARG A 320 6.35 -3.76 27.39
CA ARG A 320 6.46 -3.98 28.83
C ARG A 320 7.63 -4.91 29.18
N ASP A 321 8.01 -5.79 28.26
CA ASP A 321 9.13 -6.69 28.46
C ASP A 321 10.45 -5.92 28.30
N ALA A 322 11.18 -5.80 29.43
CA ALA A 322 12.51 -5.20 29.45
C ALA A 322 13.57 -6.07 28.72
N GLY A 323 13.32 -7.38 28.57
CA GLY A 323 14.21 -8.30 27.88
C GLY A 323 14.43 -7.91 26.41
N ALA A 324 13.38 -7.47 25.73
CA ALA A 324 13.48 -6.97 24.35
C ALA A 324 14.37 -5.71 24.24
N ALA A 325 14.28 -4.78 25.19
CA ALA A 325 15.15 -3.61 25.25
C ALA A 325 16.60 -4.02 25.54
N SER A 326 16.81 -4.91 26.50
CA SER A 326 18.15 -5.43 26.85
C SER A 326 18.81 -6.15 25.68
N ALA A 327 18.08 -6.95 24.92
CA ALA A 327 18.60 -7.61 23.72
C ALA A 327 19.07 -6.60 22.64
N ARG A 328 18.32 -5.50 22.45
CA ARG A 328 18.73 -4.41 21.54
C ARG A 328 19.97 -3.69 22.04
N HIS A 329 20.06 -3.40 23.35
CA HIS A 329 21.23 -2.76 23.93
C HIS A 329 22.48 -3.64 23.78
N ALA A 330 22.39 -4.96 23.99
CA ALA A 330 23.51 -5.87 23.79
C ALA A 330 24.05 -5.85 22.34
N VAL A 331 23.20 -5.76 21.33
CA VAL A 331 23.64 -5.60 19.93
C VAL A 331 24.31 -4.24 19.72
N ILE A 332 23.74 -3.17 20.28
CA ILE A 332 24.32 -1.82 20.14
C ILE A 332 25.70 -1.77 20.80
N GLU A 333 25.86 -2.29 22.02
CA GLU A 333 27.13 -2.39 22.72
C GLU A 333 28.17 -3.13 21.87
N SER A 334 27.84 -4.33 21.39
CA SER A 334 28.72 -5.11 20.54
C SER A 334 29.10 -4.40 19.23
N LEU A 335 28.19 -3.64 18.62
CA LEU A 335 28.46 -2.82 17.42
C LEU A 335 29.42 -1.67 17.70
N LEU A 336 29.28 -1.03 18.88
CA LEU A 336 30.18 0.07 19.31
C LEU A 336 31.58 -0.46 19.62
N ASP A 337 31.66 -1.55 20.38
CA ASP A 337 32.94 -2.19 20.78
C ASP A 337 33.72 -2.68 19.57
N ALA A 338 33.02 -3.24 18.57
CA ALA A 338 33.63 -3.68 17.32
C ALA A 338 33.91 -2.53 16.33
N GLY A 339 33.51 -1.29 16.62
CA GLY A 339 33.67 -0.14 15.73
C GLY A 339 32.88 -0.25 14.42
N LEU A 340 31.85 -1.11 14.35
CA LEU A 340 31.12 -1.41 13.13
C LEU A 340 29.95 -0.46 12.85
N ALA A 341 29.48 0.28 13.85
CA ALA A 341 28.31 1.16 13.74
C ALA A 341 28.41 2.18 12.57
N PRO A 342 29.51 2.90 12.33
CA PRO A 342 29.63 3.83 11.20
C PRO A 342 29.55 3.12 9.84
N ARG A 343 30.17 1.94 9.71
CA ARG A 343 30.19 1.15 8.47
C ARG A 343 28.79 0.65 8.12
N ILE A 344 28.06 0.18 9.12
CA ILE A 344 26.68 -0.29 8.93
C ILE A 344 25.77 0.88 8.58
N ALA A 345 25.88 2.01 9.26
CA ALA A 345 25.09 3.21 8.97
C ALA A 345 25.35 3.71 7.53
N GLU A 346 26.60 3.69 7.06
CA GLU A 346 26.93 4.07 5.68
C GLU A 346 26.34 3.08 4.67
N GLY A 347 26.47 1.77 4.91
CA GLY A 347 25.88 0.75 4.05
C GLY A 347 24.35 0.86 3.93
N LEU A 348 23.68 1.20 5.02
CA LEU A 348 22.21 1.37 5.05
C LEU A 348 21.73 2.59 4.25
N ARG A 349 22.50 3.68 4.13
CA ARG A 349 22.09 4.88 3.37
C ARG A 349 21.79 4.61 1.90
N HIS A 350 22.35 3.56 1.35
CA HIS A 350 22.18 3.16 -0.05
C HIS A 350 21.18 2.02 -0.24
N VAL A 351 20.47 1.63 0.81
CA VAL A 351 19.42 0.61 0.74
C VAL A 351 18.10 1.31 0.45
N PRO A 352 17.43 0.98 -0.67
CA PRO A 352 16.11 1.52 -0.97
C PRO A 352 15.05 0.99 -0.01
N ASP A 353 13.83 1.50 -0.12
CA ASP A 353 12.69 1.03 0.67
C ASP A 353 12.20 -0.35 0.19
N LEU A 354 12.84 -1.39 0.72
CA LEU A 354 12.60 -2.79 0.32
C LEU A 354 11.16 -3.23 0.59
N ASP A 355 10.57 -2.81 1.70
CA ASP A 355 9.19 -3.15 2.06
C ASP A 355 8.23 -2.67 0.98
N ARG A 356 8.35 -1.39 0.60
CA ARG A 356 7.50 -0.76 -0.41
C ARG A 356 7.74 -1.32 -1.81
N ILE A 357 8.98 -1.62 -2.16
CA ILE A 357 9.31 -2.27 -3.44
C ILE A 357 8.70 -3.66 -3.49
N ALA A 358 8.86 -4.47 -2.45
CA ALA A 358 8.31 -5.83 -2.38
C ALA A 358 6.78 -5.85 -2.50
N ALA A 359 6.08 -4.95 -1.79
CA ALA A 359 4.64 -4.80 -1.88
C ALA A 359 4.19 -4.43 -3.31
N ARG A 360 4.87 -3.48 -3.95
CA ARG A 360 4.54 -3.05 -5.32
C ARG A 360 4.83 -4.12 -6.36
N VAL A 361 5.87 -4.91 -6.16
CA VAL A 361 6.13 -6.10 -6.98
C VAL A 361 4.98 -7.10 -6.85
N ALA A 362 4.53 -7.38 -5.63
CA ALA A 362 3.41 -8.29 -5.38
C ALA A 362 2.08 -7.79 -5.96
N LEU A 363 1.87 -6.47 -5.98
CA LEU A 363 0.72 -5.79 -6.56
C LEU A 363 0.90 -5.47 -8.05
N LYS A 364 1.98 -5.94 -8.69
CA LYS A 364 2.30 -5.72 -10.12
C LYS A 364 2.36 -4.24 -10.53
N SER A 365 2.74 -3.38 -9.61
CA SER A 365 2.81 -1.93 -9.79
C SER A 365 4.22 -1.35 -9.60
N ALA A 366 5.23 -2.21 -9.42
CA ALA A 366 6.63 -1.80 -9.31
C ALA A 366 7.13 -1.14 -10.61
N ARG A 367 7.87 -0.05 -10.47
CA ARG A 367 8.48 0.66 -11.61
C ARG A 367 9.85 0.05 -11.95
N PRO A 368 10.29 0.09 -13.21
CA PRO A 368 11.58 -0.48 -13.62
C PRO A 368 12.77 0.01 -12.79
N ARG A 369 12.81 1.30 -12.45
CA ARG A 369 13.86 1.90 -11.62
C ARG A 369 13.87 1.39 -10.18
N GLU A 370 12.73 0.98 -9.64
CA GLU A 370 12.64 0.38 -8.31
C GLU A 370 13.24 -1.02 -8.31
N LEU A 371 13.00 -1.79 -9.38
CA LEU A 371 13.62 -3.10 -9.56
C LEU A 371 15.14 -2.99 -9.78
N ALA A 372 15.60 -1.97 -10.51
CA ALA A 372 17.03 -1.68 -10.65
C ALA A 372 17.66 -1.27 -9.31
N ALA A 373 16.98 -0.42 -8.52
CA ALA A 373 17.44 -0.07 -7.17
C ALA A 373 17.52 -1.28 -6.24
N LEU A 374 16.56 -2.21 -6.34
CA LEU A 374 16.60 -3.50 -5.63
C LEU A 374 17.83 -4.31 -6.07
N ARG A 375 18.02 -4.52 -7.39
CA ARG A 375 19.19 -5.22 -7.94
C ARG A 375 20.49 -4.68 -7.37
N ASP A 376 20.67 -3.35 -7.38
CA ASP A 376 21.90 -2.68 -6.96
C ASP A 376 22.11 -2.72 -5.43
N ALA A 377 21.04 -2.90 -4.67
CA ALA A 377 21.08 -3.04 -3.22
C ALA A 377 21.46 -4.46 -2.75
N LEU A 378 21.16 -5.51 -3.53
CA LEU A 378 21.39 -6.90 -3.10
C LEU A 378 22.82 -7.21 -2.67
N PRO A 379 23.90 -6.82 -3.41
CA PRO A 379 25.27 -7.02 -2.97
C PRO A 379 25.63 -6.26 -1.68
N ARG A 380 25.01 -5.09 -1.48
CA ARG A 380 25.20 -4.27 -0.27
C ARG A 380 24.54 -4.90 0.95
N LEU A 381 23.33 -5.46 0.78
CA LEU A 381 22.64 -6.21 1.82
C LEU A 381 23.44 -7.42 2.26
N GLU A 382 24.07 -8.15 1.33
CA GLU A 382 24.95 -9.27 1.65
C GLU A 382 26.22 -8.80 2.40
N ALA A 383 26.77 -7.65 2.04
CA ALA A 383 27.90 -7.06 2.76
C ALA A 383 27.52 -6.63 4.20
N LEU A 384 26.33 -6.07 4.38
CA LEU A 384 25.78 -5.74 5.70
C LEU A 384 25.52 -7.01 6.54
N ARG A 385 24.95 -8.05 5.93
CA ARG A 385 24.73 -9.36 6.57
C ARG A 385 26.03 -9.96 7.10
N ARG A 386 27.10 -9.94 6.30
CA ARG A 386 28.43 -10.41 6.72
C ARG A 386 29.03 -9.56 7.85
N ALA A 387 28.82 -8.25 7.81
CA ALA A 387 29.29 -7.36 8.89
C ALA A 387 28.57 -7.65 10.21
N LEU A 388 27.25 -7.88 10.17
CA LEU A 388 26.45 -8.25 11.34
C LEU A 388 26.78 -9.65 11.86
N ALA A 389 27.17 -10.59 11.00
CA ALA A 389 27.53 -11.95 11.40
C ALA A 389 28.79 -11.98 12.32
N ALA A 390 29.59 -10.91 12.35
CA ALA A 390 30.71 -10.77 13.28
C ALA A 390 30.28 -10.38 14.71
N ILE A 391 29.01 -10.04 14.92
CA ILE A 391 28.46 -9.64 16.24
C ILE A 391 27.97 -10.87 16.99
N ASP A 392 28.54 -11.10 18.17
CA ASP A 392 28.14 -12.21 19.04
C ASP A 392 27.00 -11.79 19.99
N ALA A 393 25.80 -11.64 19.40
CA ALA A 393 24.57 -11.40 20.16
C ALA A 393 23.41 -12.21 19.56
N PRO A 394 22.51 -12.82 20.37
CA PRO A 394 21.40 -13.63 19.85
C PRO A 394 20.52 -12.89 18.85
N LEU A 395 20.16 -11.64 19.12
CA LEU A 395 19.37 -10.81 18.21
C LEU A 395 20.13 -10.51 16.90
N ALA A 396 21.44 -10.30 16.94
CA ALA A 396 22.24 -10.10 15.72
C ALA A 396 22.22 -11.37 14.84
N ARG A 397 22.36 -12.55 15.42
CA ARG A 397 22.25 -13.82 14.70
C ARG A 397 20.88 -14.00 14.04
N SER A 398 19.80 -13.70 14.78
CA SER A 398 18.43 -13.73 14.24
C SER A 398 18.25 -12.78 13.06
N LEU A 399 18.81 -11.56 13.14
CA LEU A 399 18.77 -10.61 12.02
C LEU A 399 19.57 -11.09 10.81
N VAL A 400 20.75 -11.68 11.01
CA VAL A 400 21.57 -12.26 9.94
C VAL A 400 20.82 -13.38 9.20
N ASP A 401 20.12 -14.24 9.95
CA ASP A 401 19.31 -15.31 9.37
C ASP A 401 18.12 -14.74 8.56
N ALA A 402 17.47 -13.69 9.10
CA ALA A 402 16.36 -13.02 8.42
C ALA A 402 16.78 -12.26 7.15
N MET A 403 18.06 -11.86 7.05
CA MET A 403 18.61 -11.17 5.87
C MET A 403 19.05 -12.15 4.75
N ALA A 404 18.81 -13.44 4.87
CA ALA A 404 19.14 -14.41 3.82
C ALA A 404 18.32 -14.13 2.55
N LEU A 405 19.00 -13.96 1.42
CA LEU A 405 18.39 -13.67 0.12
C LEU A 405 18.52 -14.89 -0.80
N PRO A 406 17.57 -15.08 -1.76
CA PRO A 406 17.73 -16.09 -2.80
C PRO A 406 19.03 -15.84 -3.60
N ALA A 407 19.80 -16.89 -3.81
CA ALA A 407 21.13 -16.79 -4.43
C ALA A 407 21.09 -16.26 -5.87
N ASP A 408 20.03 -16.57 -6.61
CA ASP A 408 19.83 -16.23 -8.02
C ASP A 408 19.11 -14.89 -8.27
N LEU A 409 18.58 -14.26 -7.23
CA LEU A 409 17.77 -13.04 -7.37
C LEU A 409 18.56 -11.89 -8.01
N HIS A 410 19.79 -11.66 -7.56
CA HIS A 410 20.65 -10.62 -8.13
C HIS A 410 20.96 -10.90 -9.61
N GLU A 411 21.36 -12.13 -9.92
CA GLU A 411 21.69 -12.55 -11.29
C GLU A 411 20.48 -12.42 -12.22
N THR A 412 19.32 -12.85 -11.76
CA THR A 412 18.05 -12.73 -12.50
C THR A 412 17.75 -11.28 -12.84
N LEU A 413 17.79 -10.38 -11.86
CA LEU A 413 17.53 -8.96 -12.09
C LEU A 413 18.61 -8.30 -12.97
N ALA A 414 19.89 -8.66 -12.80
CA ALA A 414 21.00 -8.13 -13.58
C ALA A 414 20.91 -8.56 -15.06
N ARG A 415 20.49 -9.79 -15.32
CA ARG A 415 20.30 -10.31 -16.68
C ARG A 415 19.05 -9.74 -17.35
N THR A 416 18.00 -9.44 -16.57
CA THR A 416 16.71 -9.01 -17.12
C THR A 416 16.66 -7.51 -17.43
N LEU A 417 17.27 -6.68 -16.57
CA LEU A 417 17.12 -5.23 -16.62
C LEU A 417 18.33 -4.53 -17.22
N LEU A 418 18.09 -3.47 -17.97
CA LEU A 418 19.17 -2.52 -18.32
C LEU A 418 19.80 -1.94 -17.05
N ALA A 419 21.06 -1.46 -17.17
CA ALA A 419 21.76 -0.80 -16.06
C ALA A 419 20.94 0.39 -15.53
N GLU A 420 20.45 1.22 -16.42
CA GLU A 420 19.60 2.38 -16.15
C GLU A 420 18.29 2.26 -16.95
N PRO A 421 17.28 1.56 -16.43
CA PRO A 421 16.03 1.38 -17.16
C PRO A 421 15.22 2.69 -17.19
N ALA A 422 14.35 2.82 -18.19
CA ALA A 422 13.41 3.92 -18.30
C ALA A 422 12.51 4.04 -17.05
N HIS A 423 11.91 5.22 -16.87
CA HIS A 423 11.01 5.45 -15.72
C HIS A 423 9.71 4.65 -15.82
N SER A 424 9.19 4.51 -17.03
CA SER A 424 7.95 3.77 -17.30
C SER A 424 8.20 2.68 -18.32
N PRO A 425 7.58 1.50 -18.20
CA PRO A 425 7.63 0.47 -19.24
C PRO A 425 7.13 0.95 -20.61
N ARG A 426 6.28 1.98 -20.63
CA ARG A 426 5.75 2.58 -21.88
C ARG A 426 6.81 3.33 -22.67
N ASP A 427 7.88 3.77 -22.03
CA ASP A 427 8.96 4.52 -22.67
C ASP A 427 9.94 3.59 -23.42
N GLY A 428 9.80 2.26 -23.27
CA GLY A 428 10.77 1.28 -23.74
C GLY A 428 12.03 1.26 -22.87
N ASP A 429 13.12 0.66 -23.37
CA ASP A 429 14.44 0.62 -22.73
C ASP A 429 14.43 0.15 -21.26
N VAL A 430 13.76 -0.97 -20.99
CA VAL A 430 13.68 -1.60 -19.68
C VAL A 430 14.46 -2.91 -19.65
N ILE A 431 14.24 -3.77 -20.64
CA ILE A 431 14.80 -5.13 -20.69
C ILE A 431 16.17 -5.11 -21.35
N ALA A 432 17.14 -5.83 -20.78
CA ALA A 432 18.47 -5.97 -21.33
C ALA A 432 18.47 -6.75 -22.66
N ALA A 433 19.39 -6.40 -23.57
CA ALA A 433 19.60 -7.15 -24.79
C ALA A 433 20.07 -8.58 -24.48
N GLY A 434 19.60 -9.56 -25.23
CA GLY A 434 19.92 -10.98 -25.02
C GLY A 434 19.05 -11.68 -23.96
N PHE A 435 18.14 -10.97 -23.27
CA PHE A 435 17.23 -11.58 -22.31
C PHE A 435 16.05 -12.28 -23.01
N ASP A 436 15.43 -11.61 -23.97
CA ASP A 436 14.32 -12.12 -24.76
C ASP A 436 14.68 -12.01 -26.27
N PRO A 437 14.97 -13.17 -26.94
CA PRO A 437 15.35 -13.17 -28.35
C PRO A 437 14.30 -12.55 -29.28
N GLU A 438 13.02 -12.73 -28.96
CA GLU A 438 11.93 -12.21 -29.78
C GLU A 438 11.79 -10.67 -29.63
N LEU A 439 12.03 -10.13 -28.43
CA LEU A 439 12.12 -8.70 -28.19
C LEU A 439 13.32 -8.09 -28.95
N ASP A 440 14.46 -8.77 -28.93
CA ASP A 440 15.65 -8.31 -29.65
C ASP A 440 15.45 -8.33 -31.18
N GLU A 441 14.77 -9.33 -31.72
CA GLU A 441 14.39 -9.37 -33.14
C GLU A 441 13.45 -8.20 -33.49
N LEU A 442 12.44 -7.92 -32.67
CA LEU A 442 11.54 -6.79 -32.86
C LEU A 442 12.26 -5.43 -32.81
N ARG A 443 13.24 -5.28 -31.91
CA ARG A 443 14.09 -4.10 -31.83
C ARG A 443 14.97 -3.92 -33.09
N ALA A 444 15.54 -5.01 -33.59
CA ALA A 444 16.33 -5.00 -34.81
C ALA A 444 15.48 -4.62 -36.04
N LEU A 445 14.25 -5.16 -36.15
CA LEU A 445 13.31 -4.80 -37.18
C LEU A 445 12.92 -3.31 -37.11
N ARG A 446 12.71 -2.77 -35.91
CA ARG A 446 12.45 -1.33 -35.73
C ARG A 446 13.63 -0.46 -36.16
N ALA A 447 14.85 -0.83 -35.78
CA ALA A 447 16.07 -0.09 -36.17
C ALA A 447 16.33 -0.12 -37.68
N GLY A 448 15.98 -1.22 -38.36
CA GLY A 448 16.11 -1.35 -39.82
C GLY A 448 15.01 -0.63 -40.64
N HIS A 449 13.90 -0.22 -40.00
CA HIS A 449 12.75 0.42 -40.65
C HIS A 449 12.63 1.93 -40.38
N VAL A 450 13.74 2.66 -40.24
CA VAL A 450 13.73 4.14 -40.14
C VAL A 450 13.34 4.78 -41.51
N GLY A 451 12.19 4.38 -42.07
CA GLY A 451 11.73 4.79 -43.41
C GLY A 451 10.24 4.75 -43.71
N GLY A 452 9.34 4.45 -42.79
CA GLY A 452 7.90 4.53 -43.09
C GLY A 452 6.95 3.74 -42.20
N GLY A 453 6.01 4.43 -41.64
CA GLY A 453 4.64 3.95 -41.32
C GLY A 453 4.42 2.89 -40.22
N ASP A 454 5.37 2.01 -39.96
CA ASP A 454 5.19 0.85 -39.07
C ASP A 454 5.77 1.02 -37.65
N ALA A 455 6.43 2.12 -37.35
CA ALA A 455 7.02 2.40 -36.04
C ALA A 455 5.98 2.36 -34.91
N ASP A 456 4.76 2.79 -35.18
CA ASP A 456 3.65 2.86 -34.22
C ASP A 456 3.06 1.47 -33.90
N ARG A 457 3.17 0.52 -34.85
CA ARG A 457 2.75 -0.88 -34.67
C ARG A 457 3.76 -1.69 -33.87
N LEU A 458 5.05 -1.42 -34.07
CA LEU A 458 6.16 -2.05 -33.36
C LEU A 458 6.27 -1.54 -31.91
N GLN A 459 6.02 -0.26 -31.66
CA GLN A 459 5.93 0.31 -30.32
C GLN A 459 4.76 -0.31 -29.52
N ARG A 460 3.65 -0.65 -30.19
CA ARG A 460 2.50 -1.33 -29.59
C ARG A 460 2.74 -2.81 -29.30
N VAL A 461 3.59 -3.48 -30.05
CA VAL A 461 3.98 -4.89 -29.82
C VAL A 461 4.90 -4.98 -28.60
N ASP A 462 5.86 -4.07 -28.48
CA ASP A 462 6.77 -3.94 -27.31
C ASP A 462 5.98 -3.74 -25.99
N LEU A 463 4.95 -2.87 -26.03
CA LEU A 463 4.08 -2.59 -24.88
C LEU A 463 3.17 -3.77 -24.49
N ARG A 464 2.70 -4.57 -25.46
CA ARG A 464 1.87 -5.74 -25.18
C ARG A 464 2.66 -6.91 -24.58
N ARG A 465 3.97 -7.01 -24.86
CA ARG A 465 4.83 -8.07 -24.34
C ARG A 465 5.45 -7.73 -23.01
N VAL A 466 5.85 -6.50 -22.76
CA VAL A 466 6.26 -6.04 -21.43
C VAL A 466 5.15 -6.34 -20.39
N GLY A 467 3.87 -6.32 -20.78
CA GLY A 467 2.77 -6.80 -19.92
C GLY A 467 2.69 -8.34 -19.79
N ARG A 468 3.37 -9.14 -20.64
CA ARG A 468 3.49 -10.61 -20.52
C ARG A 468 4.80 -11.05 -19.87
N ASP A 469 5.85 -10.24 -19.93
CA ASP A 469 7.16 -10.46 -19.28
C ASP A 469 7.12 -10.28 -17.74
N ASP A 470 5.95 -10.01 -17.20
CA ASP A 470 5.59 -10.28 -15.81
C ASP A 470 6.03 -11.69 -15.32
N VAL A 471 6.34 -12.62 -16.24
CA VAL A 471 6.73 -13.99 -15.91
C VAL A 471 8.13 -14.06 -15.32
N ALA A 472 9.11 -13.31 -15.81
CA ALA A 472 10.46 -13.31 -15.25
C ALA A 472 10.52 -12.49 -13.96
N VAL A 473 9.79 -11.37 -13.90
CA VAL A 473 9.55 -10.62 -12.66
C VAL A 473 8.72 -11.48 -11.69
N ARG A 474 7.72 -12.24 -12.16
CA ARG A 474 6.98 -13.22 -11.35
C ARG A 474 7.85 -14.33 -10.82
N ALA A 475 8.77 -14.90 -11.61
CA ALA A 475 9.69 -15.93 -11.15
C ALA A 475 10.65 -15.37 -10.08
N ALA A 476 11.21 -14.18 -10.28
CA ALA A 476 12.03 -13.49 -9.28
C ALA A 476 11.24 -13.16 -8.00
N VAL A 477 9.95 -12.81 -8.14
CA VAL A 477 9.02 -12.54 -7.05
C VAL A 477 8.61 -13.80 -6.31
N GLU A 478 8.35 -14.91 -7.01
CA GLU A 478 8.04 -16.19 -6.37
C GLU A 478 9.22 -16.74 -5.58
N HIS A 479 10.45 -16.59 -6.07
CA HIS A 479 11.64 -16.95 -5.31
C HIS A 479 11.90 -15.97 -4.13
N GLY A 480 11.72 -14.66 -4.33
CA GLY A 480 11.80 -13.66 -3.27
C GLY A 480 10.73 -13.83 -2.17
N ARG A 481 9.53 -14.34 -2.52
CA ARG A 481 8.46 -14.68 -1.57
C ARG A 481 8.87 -15.75 -0.56
N THR A 482 9.65 -16.74 -0.97
CA THR A 482 10.09 -17.82 -0.07
C THR A 482 11.07 -17.29 0.97
N ALA A 483 11.94 -16.37 0.61
CA ALA A 483 12.90 -15.75 1.52
C ALA A 483 12.26 -14.75 2.50
N LEU A 484 11.31 -13.91 2.04
CA LEU A 484 10.54 -13.01 2.92
C LEU A 484 9.64 -13.78 3.90
N ARG A 485 9.10 -14.94 3.50
CA ARG A 485 8.35 -15.84 4.39
C ARG A 485 9.21 -16.39 5.54
N VAL A 486 10.45 -16.75 5.28
CA VAL A 486 11.35 -17.32 6.30
C VAL A 486 11.76 -16.26 7.33
N GLY A 487 11.99 -15.00 6.90
CA GLY A 487 12.35 -13.90 7.80
C GLY A 487 11.22 -13.50 8.75
N GLN A 488 9.97 -13.56 8.29
CA GLN A 488 8.80 -13.18 9.10
C GLN A 488 8.34 -14.26 10.08
N GLN A 489 8.59 -15.55 9.79
CA GLN A 489 8.24 -16.67 10.69
C GLN A 489 9.17 -16.84 11.88
N ARG A 490 10.35 -16.22 11.90
CA ARG A 490 11.35 -16.35 12.97
C ARG A 490 11.35 -15.23 14.01
N GLU A 491 10.48 -14.23 13.88
CA GLU A 491 10.24 -13.21 14.92
C GLU A 491 9.07 -13.57 15.86
N GLN A 492 8.63 -14.84 15.87
CA GLN A 492 7.68 -15.40 16.85
C GLN A 492 8.40 -15.91 18.08
#